data_7e0360759c1f71947ae17e9115ac41d4
#
_entry.id   7e0360759c1f71947ae17e9115ac41d4
#
_cell.length_a   1.000
_cell.length_b   1.000
_cell.length_c   1.000
_cell.angle_alpha   90.00
_cell.angle_beta   90.00
_cell.angle_gamma   90.00
#
_symmetry.space_group_name_H-M   'P 1'
#
loop_
_entity.id
_entity.type
_entity.pdbx_description
1 polymer ?
#
loop_
_entity_poly.entity_id
_entity_poly.type
_entity_poly.pdbx_seq_one_letter_code
_entity_poly.pdbx_strand_id
1 'polypeptide(L)'
;MNDMSCLPQPIEAAPLKRHKTVAVKIGSVTVGGNAPIVVQSMTNTDTADIDGTVAQVAALARQGSEIVRITVDRDEAAKAVPHIKEQLLKRGVTAPLVGDFHYIGHKLLAEHPACAEALDKYRINPGNVGFKDKKDRQFSAIVEMAIKHNK
;
A
#
# COMPACT_ATOMS: atom_id res chain seq x y z
N MET A 1 -7.59 -8.82 58.91
CA MET A 1 -8.10 -9.63 57.80
C MET A 1 -8.54 -8.66 56.70
N ASN A 2 -7.70 -8.49 55.69
CA ASN A 2 -8.05 -7.64 54.53
C ASN A 2 -8.93 -8.43 53.59
N ASP A 3 -10.16 -7.98 53.44
CA ASP A 3 -11.10 -8.52 52.49
C ASP A 3 -10.64 -8.21 51.05
N MET A 4 -10.09 -9.18 50.38
CA MET A 4 -9.65 -9.10 48.97
C MET A 4 -10.76 -9.46 47.97
N SER A 5 -12.04 -9.39 48.36
CA SER A 5 -13.19 -9.77 47.54
C SER A 5 -13.65 -8.71 46.53
N CYS A 6 -12.95 -7.56 46.43
CA CYS A 6 -13.38 -6.41 45.62
C CYS A 6 -12.46 -6.14 44.40
N LEU A 7 -11.80 -7.14 43.85
CA LEU A 7 -11.16 -6.95 42.55
C LEU A 7 -12.22 -7.02 41.44
N PRO A 8 -12.29 -5.99 40.57
CA PRO A 8 -13.23 -6.04 39.45
C PRO A 8 -12.93 -7.27 38.59
N GLN A 9 -13.95 -8.10 38.36
CA GLN A 9 -13.85 -9.24 37.45
C GLN A 9 -13.43 -8.73 36.08
N PRO A 10 -12.53 -9.46 35.39
CA PRO A 10 -12.20 -9.08 34.01
C PRO A 10 -13.48 -9.06 33.19
N ILE A 11 -13.76 -7.90 32.57
CA ILE A 11 -14.84 -7.78 31.62
C ILE A 11 -14.48 -8.70 30.44
N GLU A 12 -15.11 -9.87 30.34
CA GLU A 12 -15.06 -10.67 29.11
C GLU A 12 -15.66 -9.81 27.98
N ALA A 13 -14.80 -9.11 27.27
CA ALA A 13 -15.20 -8.41 26.07
C ALA A 13 -15.75 -9.44 25.08
N ALA A 14 -17.06 -9.39 24.81
CA ALA A 14 -17.64 -10.21 23.77
C ALA A 14 -16.82 -10.02 22.47
N PRO A 15 -16.53 -11.09 21.72
CA PRO A 15 -15.70 -10.99 20.54
C PRO A 15 -16.32 -9.97 19.57
N LEU A 16 -15.56 -8.91 19.27
CA LEU A 16 -16.01 -7.84 18.38
C LEU A 16 -16.37 -8.43 17.02
N LYS A 17 -17.63 -8.31 16.64
CA LYS A 17 -18.11 -8.78 15.34
C LYS A 17 -17.51 -7.90 14.25
N ARG A 18 -16.66 -8.48 13.40
CA ARG A 18 -16.06 -7.77 12.27
C ARG A 18 -17.11 -7.31 11.27
N HIS A 19 -16.94 -6.11 10.76
CA HIS A 19 -17.74 -5.59 9.65
C HIS A 19 -17.56 -6.48 8.41
N LYS A 20 -18.67 -6.73 7.67
CA LYS A 20 -18.57 -7.36 6.35
C LYS A 20 -17.91 -6.37 5.39
N THR A 21 -16.79 -6.75 4.82
CA THR A 21 -16.08 -5.97 3.81
C THR A 21 -15.93 -6.79 2.53
N VAL A 22 -15.71 -6.11 1.39
CA VAL A 22 -15.40 -6.76 0.13
C VAL A 22 -13.94 -7.23 0.15
N ALA A 23 -13.70 -8.47 -0.30
CA ALA A 23 -12.34 -8.97 -0.46
C ALA A 23 -11.71 -8.37 -1.72
N VAL A 24 -10.48 -7.84 -1.59
CA VAL A 24 -9.70 -7.26 -2.69
C VAL A 24 -8.35 -7.97 -2.77
N LYS A 25 -7.93 -8.34 -3.97
CA LYS A 25 -6.60 -8.89 -4.22
C LYS A 25 -5.59 -7.77 -4.51
N ILE A 26 -4.42 -7.86 -3.87
CA ILE A 26 -3.27 -6.99 -4.13
C ILE A 26 -2.10 -7.92 -4.43
N GLY A 27 -1.81 -8.13 -5.71
CA GLY A 27 -0.90 -9.21 -6.10
C GLY A 27 -1.37 -10.56 -5.56
N SER A 28 -0.53 -11.22 -4.79
CA SER A 28 -0.81 -12.52 -4.15
C SER A 28 -1.59 -12.41 -2.82
N VAL A 29 -1.78 -11.20 -2.27
CA VAL A 29 -2.37 -10.97 -0.94
C VAL A 29 -3.83 -10.58 -1.06
N THR A 30 -4.69 -11.17 -0.23
CA THR A 30 -6.12 -10.81 -0.13
C THR A 30 -6.37 -9.95 1.10
N VAL A 31 -6.97 -8.79 0.91
CA VAL A 31 -7.34 -7.84 1.98
C VAL A 31 -8.85 -7.71 2.06
N GLY A 32 -9.40 -7.74 3.26
CA GLY A 32 -10.85 -7.63 3.50
C GLY A 32 -11.59 -8.96 3.38
N GLY A 33 -12.93 -8.91 3.30
CA GLY A 33 -13.77 -10.09 3.46
C GLY A 33 -13.55 -10.72 4.84
N ASN A 34 -13.32 -12.01 4.87
CA ASN A 34 -12.97 -12.74 6.08
C ASN A 34 -11.47 -13.14 6.11
N ALA A 35 -10.64 -12.56 5.22
CA ALA A 35 -9.21 -12.82 5.20
C ALA A 35 -8.55 -12.39 6.52
N PRO A 36 -7.41 -13.00 6.90
CA PRO A 36 -6.60 -12.55 8.02
C PRO A 36 -6.20 -11.07 7.89
N ILE A 37 -5.82 -10.47 9.01
CA ILE A 37 -5.26 -9.11 9.01
C ILE A 37 -3.92 -9.14 8.30
N VAL A 38 -3.74 -8.26 7.33
CA VAL A 38 -2.53 -8.15 6.51
C VAL A 38 -1.59 -7.10 7.11
N VAL A 39 -0.32 -7.46 7.25
CA VAL A 39 0.74 -6.57 7.72
C VAL A 39 1.30 -5.76 6.55
N GLN A 40 1.16 -4.44 6.61
CA GLN A 40 1.73 -3.52 5.64
C GLN A 40 2.74 -2.59 6.30
N SER A 41 3.92 -2.45 5.70
CA SER A 41 4.93 -1.47 6.07
C SER A 41 5.16 -0.46 4.94
N MET A 42 5.84 0.63 5.25
CA MET A 42 6.21 1.66 4.29
C MET A 42 7.73 1.94 4.38
N THR A 43 8.36 2.15 3.23
CA THR A 43 9.75 2.60 3.20
C THR A 43 9.86 4.07 3.63
N ASN A 44 11.04 4.44 4.12
CA ASN A 44 11.42 5.83 4.40
C ASN A 44 12.61 6.28 3.53
N THR A 45 13.00 5.47 2.56
CA THR A 45 14.00 5.82 1.55
C THR A 45 13.42 6.77 0.51
N ASP A 46 14.26 7.52 -0.16
CA ASP A 46 13.90 8.15 -1.43
C ASP A 46 13.70 7.05 -2.48
N THR A 47 12.51 6.98 -3.08
CA THR A 47 12.19 5.94 -4.07
C THR A 47 13.06 6.07 -5.35
N ALA A 48 13.60 7.25 -5.65
CA ALA A 48 14.56 7.44 -6.73
C ALA A 48 15.92 6.77 -6.45
N ASP A 49 16.26 6.51 -5.17
CA ASP A 49 17.35 5.63 -4.78
C ASP A 49 16.90 4.17 -4.87
N ILE A 50 17.15 3.57 -6.04
CA ILE A 50 16.71 2.22 -6.36
C ILE A 50 17.31 1.20 -5.39
N ASP A 51 18.62 1.24 -5.17
CA ASP A 51 19.33 0.23 -4.38
C ASP A 51 18.94 0.31 -2.89
N GLY A 52 18.84 1.52 -2.33
CA GLY A 52 18.38 1.76 -0.97
C GLY A 52 16.93 1.29 -0.78
N THR A 53 16.05 1.61 -1.74
CA THR A 53 14.65 1.20 -1.67
C THR A 53 14.50 -0.32 -1.80
N VAL A 54 15.20 -0.96 -2.72
CA VAL A 54 15.20 -2.43 -2.86
C VAL A 54 15.70 -3.11 -1.59
N ALA A 55 16.78 -2.60 -0.99
CA ALA A 55 17.31 -3.16 0.25
C ALA A 55 16.29 -3.05 1.40
N GLN A 56 15.63 -1.90 1.52
CA GLN A 56 14.65 -1.68 2.58
C GLN A 56 13.37 -2.49 2.37
N VAL A 57 12.82 -2.56 1.15
CA VAL A 57 11.65 -3.41 0.84
C VAL A 57 11.95 -4.87 1.16
N ALA A 58 13.14 -5.37 0.75
CA ALA A 58 13.55 -6.75 1.03
C ALA A 58 13.72 -7.01 2.53
N ALA A 59 14.21 -6.03 3.30
CA ALA A 59 14.31 -6.14 4.75
C ALA A 59 12.93 -6.20 5.41
N LEU A 60 11.99 -5.32 5.02
CA LEU A 60 10.62 -5.28 5.52
C LEU A 60 9.88 -6.60 5.22
N ALA A 61 9.99 -7.10 4.00
CA ALA A 61 9.38 -8.38 3.61
C ALA A 61 9.90 -9.55 4.45
N ARG A 62 11.24 -9.61 4.68
CA ARG A 62 11.83 -10.65 5.56
C ARG A 62 11.38 -10.56 7.01
N GLN A 63 11.02 -9.38 7.49
CA GLN A 63 10.48 -9.16 8.84
C GLN A 63 8.97 -9.41 8.94
N GLY A 64 8.33 -9.89 7.87
CA GLY A 64 6.92 -10.28 7.87
C GLY A 64 5.95 -9.26 7.30
N SER A 65 6.43 -8.20 6.64
CA SER A 65 5.54 -7.34 5.85
C SER A 65 5.02 -8.09 4.63
N GLU A 66 3.72 -8.30 4.58
CA GLU A 66 3.05 -8.98 3.47
C GLU A 66 2.86 -8.06 2.26
N ILE A 67 2.77 -6.75 2.50
CA ILE A 67 2.65 -5.69 1.50
C ILE A 67 3.62 -4.58 1.88
N VAL A 68 4.33 -3.99 0.92
CA VAL A 68 5.22 -2.85 1.16
C VAL A 68 4.79 -1.65 0.32
N ARG A 69 4.70 -0.48 0.97
CA ARG A 69 4.34 0.79 0.33
C ARG A 69 5.58 1.66 0.12
N ILE A 70 5.70 2.24 -1.07
CA ILE A 70 6.74 3.17 -1.47
C ILE A 70 6.13 4.49 -1.91
N THR A 71 6.79 5.61 -1.70
CA THR A 71 6.30 6.93 -2.15
C THR A 71 6.58 7.13 -3.63
N VAL A 72 5.57 7.60 -4.39
CA VAL A 72 5.71 7.95 -5.80
C VAL A 72 5.16 9.36 -5.99
N ASP A 73 6.02 10.36 -5.77
CA ASP A 73 5.65 11.77 -5.67
C ASP A 73 6.21 12.64 -6.79
N ARG A 74 7.11 12.10 -7.63
CA ARG A 74 7.77 12.80 -8.75
C ARG A 74 8.25 11.85 -9.83
N ASP A 75 8.69 12.41 -10.94
CA ASP A 75 9.10 11.67 -12.15
C ASP A 75 10.23 10.68 -11.90
N GLU A 76 11.25 11.08 -11.14
CA GLU A 76 12.41 10.22 -10.82
C GLU A 76 11.96 8.98 -10.02
N ALA A 77 11.08 9.17 -9.04
CA ALA A 77 10.50 8.08 -8.27
C ALA A 77 9.68 7.14 -9.16
N ALA A 78 8.83 7.70 -10.05
CA ALA A 78 8.03 6.90 -10.98
C ALA A 78 8.89 6.08 -11.94
N LYS A 79 9.99 6.66 -12.46
CA LYS A 79 10.97 5.96 -13.32
C LYS A 79 11.69 4.83 -12.60
N ALA A 80 11.96 4.98 -11.30
CA ALA A 80 12.66 3.99 -10.50
C ALA A 80 11.81 2.73 -10.21
N VAL A 81 10.48 2.88 -10.09
CA VAL A 81 9.57 1.78 -9.70
C VAL A 81 9.74 0.49 -10.50
N PRO A 82 9.78 0.48 -11.85
CA PRO A 82 9.96 -0.74 -12.62
C PRO A 82 11.28 -1.45 -12.30
N HIS A 83 12.36 -0.69 -12.12
CA HIS A 83 13.68 -1.22 -11.79
C HIS A 83 13.71 -1.81 -10.37
N ILE A 84 13.03 -1.14 -9.41
CA ILE A 84 12.86 -1.66 -8.05
C ILE A 84 12.13 -3.00 -8.11
N LYS A 85 10.99 -3.08 -8.81
CA LYS A 85 10.22 -4.32 -8.95
C LYS A 85 11.06 -5.45 -9.55
N GLU A 86 11.79 -5.18 -10.62
CA GLU A 86 12.66 -6.15 -11.28
C GLU A 86 13.75 -6.67 -10.33
N GLN A 87 14.43 -5.77 -9.62
CA GLN A 87 15.48 -6.17 -8.67
C GLN A 87 14.93 -6.98 -7.49
N LEU A 88 13.74 -6.65 -6.98
CA LEU A 88 13.08 -7.42 -5.93
C LEU A 88 12.76 -8.83 -6.39
N LEU A 89 12.22 -8.98 -7.59
CA LEU A 89 11.93 -10.30 -8.19
C LEU A 89 13.19 -11.13 -8.37
N LYS A 90 14.31 -10.54 -8.83
CA LYS A 90 15.61 -11.21 -8.93
C LYS A 90 16.15 -11.69 -7.57
N ARG A 91 15.76 -11.02 -6.49
CA ARG A 91 16.12 -11.40 -5.11
C ARG A 91 15.11 -12.36 -4.47
N GLY A 92 14.09 -12.82 -5.22
CA GLY A 92 13.03 -13.69 -4.71
C GLY A 92 12.05 -13.01 -3.78
N VAL A 93 11.99 -11.68 -3.76
CA VAL A 93 11.05 -10.90 -2.95
C VAL A 93 9.78 -10.68 -3.77
N THR A 94 8.70 -11.33 -3.37
CA THR A 94 7.40 -11.32 -4.07
C THR A 94 6.33 -10.48 -3.38
N ALA A 95 6.68 -9.78 -2.30
CA ALA A 95 5.75 -8.90 -1.60
C ALA A 95 5.16 -7.84 -2.57
N PRO A 96 3.83 -7.68 -2.64
CA PRO A 96 3.21 -6.66 -3.47
C PRO A 96 3.70 -5.26 -3.12
N LEU A 97 3.93 -4.45 -4.15
CA LEU A 97 4.30 -3.05 -4.01
C LEU A 97 3.09 -2.14 -4.18
N VAL A 98 2.90 -1.24 -3.22
CA VAL A 98 1.87 -0.20 -3.26
C VAL A 98 2.52 1.15 -3.51
N GLY A 99 2.14 1.83 -4.59
CA GLY A 99 2.56 3.20 -4.86
C GLY A 99 1.70 4.19 -4.08
N ASP A 100 2.34 5.02 -3.27
CA ASP A 100 1.69 6.11 -2.53
C ASP A 100 1.76 7.40 -3.34
N PHE A 101 0.62 7.78 -3.92
CA PHE A 101 0.51 8.93 -4.80
C PHE A 101 -0.09 10.14 -4.06
N HIS A 102 0.50 11.29 -4.33
CA HIS A 102 0.03 12.59 -3.90
C HIS A 102 -0.32 13.45 -5.12
N TYR A 103 -1.01 14.54 -4.97
CA TYR A 103 -1.49 15.57 -5.92
C TYR A 103 -1.34 15.31 -7.43
N ILE A 104 -0.16 14.86 -7.90
CA ILE A 104 0.16 14.62 -9.31
C ILE A 104 0.12 13.14 -9.71
N GLY A 105 -0.40 12.26 -8.85
CA GLY A 105 -0.44 10.81 -9.10
C GLY A 105 -1.11 10.43 -10.41
N HIS A 106 -2.20 11.11 -10.78
CA HIS A 106 -2.89 10.92 -12.06
C HIS A 106 -1.98 11.20 -13.27
N LYS A 107 -1.12 12.20 -13.15
CA LYS A 107 -0.16 12.59 -14.18
C LYS A 107 0.99 11.57 -14.26
N LEU A 108 1.58 11.22 -13.11
CA LEU A 108 2.67 10.25 -13.04
C LEU A 108 2.27 8.88 -13.62
N LEU A 109 1.07 8.39 -13.30
CA LEU A 109 0.57 7.12 -13.85
C LEU A 109 0.33 7.20 -15.36
N ALA A 110 -0.10 8.33 -15.89
CA ALA A 110 -0.31 8.52 -17.33
C ALA A 110 1.01 8.65 -18.11
N GLU A 111 1.99 9.37 -17.56
CA GLU A 111 3.29 9.64 -18.20
C GLU A 111 4.28 8.47 -18.03
N HIS A 112 4.11 7.64 -16.99
CA HIS A 112 4.96 6.50 -16.69
C HIS A 112 4.19 5.16 -16.68
N PRO A 113 3.75 4.64 -17.83
CA PRO A 113 2.96 3.41 -17.89
C PRO A 113 3.70 2.19 -17.30
N ALA A 114 5.02 2.13 -17.38
CA ALA A 114 5.81 1.07 -16.77
C ALA A 114 5.73 1.11 -15.22
N CYS A 115 5.63 2.30 -14.62
CA CYS A 115 5.37 2.44 -13.19
C CYS A 115 3.97 1.92 -12.83
N ALA A 116 2.96 2.32 -13.61
CA ALA A 116 1.58 1.87 -13.40
C ALA A 116 1.48 0.34 -13.47
N GLU A 117 2.19 -0.29 -14.41
CA GLU A 117 2.20 -1.74 -14.59
C GLU A 117 2.95 -2.47 -13.47
N ALA A 118 4.10 -1.95 -13.03
CA ALA A 118 4.96 -2.58 -12.03
C ALA A 118 4.36 -2.61 -10.61
N LEU A 119 3.51 -1.64 -10.27
CA LEU A 119 2.83 -1.59 -8.98
C LEU A 119 1.67 -2.59 -8.89
N ASP A 120 1.42 -3.11 -7.71
CA ASP A 120 0.31 -4.04 -7.44
C ASP A 120 -0.94 -3.31 -6.92
N LYS A 121 -0.81 -2.06 -6.48
CA LYS A 121 -1.91 -1.20 -6.02
C LYS A 121 -1.49 0.28 -6.04
N TYR A 122 -2.46 1.15 -6.28
CA TYR A 122 -2.30 2.61 -6.12
C TYR A 122 -3.01 3.07 -4.85
N ARG A 123 -2.26 3.62 -3.92
CA ARG A 123 -2.83 4.26 -2.73
C ARG A 123 -3.16 5.71 -3.07
N ILE A 124 -4.41 6.07 -2.88
CA ILE A 124 -4.92 7.42 -3.10
C ILE A 124 -5.41 7.96 -1.76
N ASN A 125 -5.01 9.19 -1.41
CA ASN A 125 -5.60 9.92 -0.31
C ASN A 125 -6.59 10.97 -0.88
N PRO A 126 -7.89 10.87 -0.61
CA PRO A 126 -8.88 11.82 -1.12
C PRO A 126 -8.60 13.27 -0.76
N GLY A 127 -7.86 13.53 0.33
CA GLY A 127 -7.41 14.86 0.72
C GLY A 127 -6.27 15.41 -0.13
N ASN A 128 -5.50 14.53 -0.80
CA ASN A 128 -4.27 14.88 -1.51
C ASN A 128 -4.33 14.53 -3.01
N VAL A 129 -5.50 14.34 -3.58
CA VAL A 129 -5.65 13.98 -5.01
C VAL A 129 -5.85 15.20 -5.91
N GLY A 130 -6.26 16.32 -5.35
CA GLY A 130 -6.50 17.56 -6.07
C GLY A 130 -7.22 18.60 -5.20
N PHE A 131 -7.37 19.81 -5.72
CA PHE A 131 -8.05 20.90 -5.05
C PHE A 131 -9.33 21.28 -5.79
N LYS A 132 -10.40 21.61 -5.03
CA LYS A 132 -11.69 22.07 -5.57
C LYS A 132 -12.21 21.14 -6.68
N ASP A 133 -12.67 21.70 -7.77
CA ASP A 133 -13.29 21.01 -8.91
C ASP A 133 -12.36 20.04 -9.66
N LYS A 134 -11.04 20.14 -9.44
CA LYS A 134 -10.06 19.21 -10.04
C LYS A 134 -10.00 17.87 -9.34
N LYS A 135 -10.46 17.81 -8.08
CA LYS A 135 -10.33 16.62 -7.22
C LYS A 135 -10.97 15.39 -7.85
N ASP A 136 -12.23 15.49 -8.22
CA ASP A 136 -13.00 14.34 -8.73
C ASP A 136 -12.45 13.87 -10.09
N ARG A 137 -12.09 14.80 -10.97
CA ARG A 137 -11.49 14.48 -12.27
C ARG A 137 -10.13 13.78 -12.12
N GLN A 138 -9.27 14.26 -11.22
CA GLN A 138 -7.97 13.65 -10.97
C GLN A 138 -8.11 12.29 -10.30
N PHE A 139 -9.07 12.13 -9.39
CA PHE A 139 -9.39 10.84 -8.77
C PHE A 139 -9.87 9.83 -9.82
N SER A 140 -10.83 10.24 -10.67
CA SER A 140 -11.34 9.38 -11.75
C SER A 140 -10.23 8.91 -12.69
N ALA A 141 -9.31 9.81 -13.07
CA ALA A 141 -8.18 9.44 -13.91
C ALA A 141 -7.28 8.36 -13.29
N ILE A 142 -7.05 8.41 -11.96
CA ILE A 142 -6.29 7.35 -11.29
C ILE A 142 -7.08 6.03 -11.24
N VAL A 143 -8.39 6.09 -11.02
CA VAL A 143 -9.26 4.91 -11.03
C VAL A 143 -9.29 4.27 -12.42
N GLU A 144 -9.36 5.05 -13.50
CA GLU A 144 -9.29 4.57 -14.88
C GLU A 144 -7.96 3.84 -15.14
N MET A 145 -6.84 4.39 -14.65
CA MET A 145 -5.54 3.72 -14.74
C MET A 145 -5.51 2.42 -13.94
N ALA A 146 -6.14 2.39 -12.76
CA ALA A 146 -6.24 1.17 -11.96
C ALA A 146 -7.04 0.08 -12.68
N ILE A 147 -8.17 0.44 -13.29
CA ILE A 147 -8.99 -0.47 -14.11
C ILE A 147 -8.18 -1.00 -15.30
N LYS A 148 -7.50 -0.09 -16.04
CA LYS A 148 -6.70 -0.43 -17.21
C LYS A 148 -5.59 -1.44 -16.88
N HIS A 149 -4.95 -1.33 -15.73
CA HIS A 149 -3.85 -2.18 -15.29
C HIS A 149 -4.28 -3.28 -14.31
N ASN A 150 -5.59 -3.44 -14.08
CA ASN A 150 -6.16 -4.44 -13.16
C ASN A 150 -5.57 -4.36 -11.74
N LYS A 151 -5.60 -3.14 -11.16
CA LYS A 151 -5.06 -2.83 -9.81
C LYS A 151 -6.15 -2.50 -8.81
#